data_121e135476604247fac81df8f92179ec
#
_entry.id   121e135476604247fac81df8f92179ec
#
_cell.length_a   1.000
_cell.length_b   1.000
_cell.length_c   1.000
_cell.angle_alpha   90.00
_cell.angle_beta   90.00
_cell.angle_gamma   90.00
#
_symmetry.space_group_name_H-M   'P 1'
#
loop_
_entity.id
_entity.type
_entity.pdbx_description
1 polymer ?
#
loop_
_entity_poly.entity_id
_entity_poly.type
_entity_poly.pdbx_seq_one_letter_code
_entity_poly.pdbx_strand_id
1 'polypeptide(L)'
;GPRIVVMKDGFIQQVDTPQNLYDYPANLFVGSFIGSPQMNFFDAKLVKRADGVWAEFGGNAIKVPDAKVRKLVDESYIGKEVVMGIRPENIHDEERFLSVADNNLVEAKVEVVELMGSETYLYLKVDGKESNVVARVDPRSTSRTGDTVKVAFETNRLHFFDKDTERCIVH
;
A
#
# COMPACT_ATOMS: atom_id res chain seq x y z
N GLY A 1 20.66 -2.94 -18.24
CA GLY A 1 20.26 -4.20 -17.66
C GLY A 1 19.07 -4.85 -18.37
N PRO A 2 18.65 -6.02 -17.94
CA PRO A 2 17.54 -6.71 -18.57
C PRO A 2 16.25 -5.90 -18.45
N ARG A 3 15.44 -5.99 -19.50
CA ARG A 3 14.13 -5.39 -19.54
C ARG A 3 13.07 -6.49 -19.56
N ILE A 4 11.99 -6.27 -18.85
CA ILE A 4 10.88 -7.20 -18.77
C ILE A 4 9.67 -6.54 -19.42
N VAL A 5 8.93 -7.33 -20.19
CA VAL A 5 7.67 -6.91 -20.79
C VAL A 5 6.54 -7.54 -19.98
N VAL A 6 5.69 -6.72 -19.39
CA VAL A 6 4.49 -7.18 -18.68
C VAL A 6 3.32 -7.06 -19.63
N MET A 7 2.64 -8.18 -19.87
CA MET A 7 1.52 -8.26 -20.82
C MET A 7 0.25 -8.76 -20.13
N LYS A 8 -0.88 -8.26 -20.58
CA LYS A 8 -2.21 -8.72 -20.17
C LYS A 8 -3.10 -8.80 -21.39
N ASP A 9 -3.72 -9.96 -21.63
CA ASP A 9 -4.66 -10.17 -22.72
C ASP A 9 -4.09 -9.76 -24.09
N GLY A 10 -2.81 -10.03 -24.32
CA GLY A 10 -2.13 -9.68 -25.57
C GLY A 10 -1.64 -8.23 -25.67
N PHE A 11 -1.92 -7.38 -24.66
CA PHE A 11 -1.51 -5.97 -24.68
C PHE A 11 -0.35 -5.73 -23.71
N ILE A 12 0.63 -4.95 -24.17
CA ILE A 12 1.77 -4.55 -23.34
C ILE A 12 1.28 -3.53 -22.30
N GLN A 13 1.56 -3.83 -21.03
CA GLN A 13 1.22 -2.95 -19.90
C GLN A 13 2.38 -2.05 -19.53
N GLN A 14 3.59 -2.60 -19.51
CA GLN A 14 4.81 -1.85 -19.21
C GLN A 14 6.02 -2.64 -19.71
N VAL A 15 7.03 -1.91 -20.16
CA VAL A 15 8.35 -2.46 -20.52
C VAL A 15 9.38 -1.69 -19.72
N ASP A 16 10.07 -2.38 -18.82
CA ASP A 16 11.00 -1.69 -17.93
C ASP A 16 11.98 -2.67 -17.29
N THR A 17 12.91 -2.14 -16.48
CA THR A 17 13.75 -2.95 -15.62
C THR A 17 12.92 -3.59 -14.51
N PRO A 18 13.38 -4.73 -13.92
CA PRO A 18 12.68 -5.33 -12.78
C PRO A 18 12.47 -4.34 -11.64
N GLN A 19 13.45 -3.51 -11.32
CA GLN A 19 13.36 -2.54 -10.24
C GLN A 19 12.29 -1.48 -10.51
N ASN A 20 12.23 -0.94 -11.73
CA ASN A 20 11.24 0.07 -12.09
C ASN A 20 9.82 -0.51 -12.13
N LEU A 21 9.67 -1.75 -12.56
CA LEU A 21 8.36 -2.43 -12.51
C LEU A 21 7.86 -2.56 -11.07
N TYR A 22 8.78 -2.81 -10.14
CA TYR A 22 8.48 -2.92 -8.72
C TYR A 22 8.18 -1.55 -8.09
N ASP A 23 9.06 -0.57 -8.33
CA ASP A 23 8.97 0.76 -7.68
C ASP A 23 7.94 1.67 -8.35
N TYR A 24 7.74 1.54 -9.66
CA TYR A 24 6.93 2.46 -10.47
C TYR A 24 5.97 1.71 -11.40
N PRO A 25 5.07 0.87 -10.85
CA PRO A 25 4.11 0.16 -11.69
C PRO A 25 3.18 1.16 -12.40
N ALA A 26 3.02 1.00 -13.71
CA ALA A 26 2.22 1.93 -14.52
C ALA A 26 0.73 1.85 -14.23
N ASN A 27 0.26 0.70 -13.76
CA ASN A 27 -1.16 0.45 -13.47
C ASN A 27 -1.34 -0.62 -12.39
N LEU A 28 -2.60 -0.84 -12.01
CA LEU A 28 -2.96 -1.84 -10.99
C LEU A 28 -2.47 -3.24 -11.36
N PHE A 29 -2.59 -3.63 -12.63
CA PHE A 29 -2.20 -4.96 -13.06
C PHE A 29 -0.71 -5.20 -12.80
N VAL A 30 0.14 -4.26 -13.22
CA VAL A 30 1.59 -4.37 -12.99
C VAL A 30 1.89 -4.40 -11.49
N GLY A 31 1.24 -3.54 -10.71
CA GLY A 31 1.40 -3.51 -9.25
C GLY A 31 0.99 -4.82 -8.59
N SER A 32 -0.09 -5.45 -9.07
CA SER A 32 -0.56 -6.73 -8.54
C SER A 32 0.29 -7.91 -9.00
N PHE A 33 0.83 -7.84 -10.22
CA PHE A 33 1.56 -8.93 -10.85
C PHE A 33 3.01 -9.04 -10.36
N ILE A 34 3.65 -7.90 -10.10
CA ILE A 34 5.05 -7.85 -9.70
C ILE A 34 5.15 -7.84 -8.18
N GLY A 35 5.87 -8.81 -7.64
CA GLY A 35 6.10 -8.97 -6.21
C GLY A 35 5.35 -10.14 -5.61
N SER A 36 5.93 -10.71 -4.54
CA SER A 36 5.32 -11.81 -3.79
C SER A 36 5.65 -11.59 -2.29
N PRO A 37 4.61 -11.43 -1.44
CA PRO A 37 3.20 -11.33 -1.78
C PRO A 37 2.88 -10.10 -2.62
N GLN A 38 1.68 -10.08 -3.19
CA GLN A 38 1.21 -8.96 -4.01
C GLN A 38 1.06 -7.67 -3.20
N MET A 39 1.10 -6.54 -3.90
CA MET A 39 0.73 -5.25 -3.32
C MET A 39 -0.69 -5.30 -2.73
N ASN A 40 -0.88 -4.70 -1.58
CA ASN A 40 -2.21 -4.52 -1.00
C ASN A 40 -2.89 -3.34 -1.66
N PHE A 41 -4.15 -3.50 -2.03
CA PHE A 41 -4.96 -2.44 -2.61
C PHE A 41 -6.15 -2.11 -1.73
N PHE A 42 -6.41 -0.82 -1.56
CA PHE A 42 -7.53 -0.30 -0.79
C PHE A 42 -8.34 0.65 -1.66
N ASP A 43 -9.66 0.56 -1.59
CA ASP A 43 -10.50 1.65 -2.06
C ASP A 43 -10.40 2.78 -1.05
N ALA A 44 -9.96 3.94 -1.49
CA ALA A 44 -9.73 5.09 -0.63
C ALA A 44 -10.30 6.35 -1.27
N LYS A 45 -10.53 7.35 -0.42
CA LYS A 45 -10.92 8.69 -0.88
C LYS A 45 -9.84 9.67 -0.47
N LEU A 46 -9.34 10.45 -1.43
CA LEU A 46 -8.44 11.55 -1.13
C LEU A 46 -9.26 12.75 -0.66
N VAL A 47 -8.98 13.23 0.54
CA VAL A 47 -9.70 14.37 1.12
C VAL A 47 -8.74 15.45 1.55
N LYS A 48 -9.13 16.70 1.33
CA LYS A 48 -8.35 17.84 1.78
C LYS A 48 -8.75 18.19 3.21
N ARG A 49 -7.77 18.24 4.11
CA ARG A 49 -7.92 18.68 5.48
C ARG A 49 -7.06 19.93 5.72
N ALA A 50 -7.18 20.52 6.91
CA ALA A 50 -6.44 21.74 7.26
C ALA A 50 -4.92 21.59 7.12
N ASP A 51 -4.38 20.39 7.40
CA ASP A 51 -2.95 20.10 7.40
C ASP A 51 -2.45 19.38 6.14
N GLY A 52 -3.30 19.17 5.13
CA GLY A 52 -2.92 18.55 3.88
C GLY A 52 -3.95 17.55 3.38
N VAL A 53 -3.52 16.64 2.50
CA VAL A 53 -4.38 15.63 1.88
C VAL A 53 -4.26 14.32 2.66
N TRP A 54 -5.40 13.72 2.96
CA TRP A 54 -5.50 12.44 3.66
C TRP A 54 -6.17 11.41 2.75
N ALA A 55 -5.77 10.16 2.91
CA ALA A 55 -6.46 9.02 2.30
C ALA A 55 -7.35 8.38 3.35
N GLU A 56 -8.65 8.34 3.09
CA GLU A 56 -9.65 7.72 3.96
C GLU A 56 -10.10 6.39 3.39
N PHE A 57 -10.09 5.35 4.22
CA PHE A 57 -10.54 4.01 3.85
C PHE A 57 -11.15 3.33 5.06
N GLY A 58 -12.44 2.94 4.96
CA GLY A 58 -13.18 2.48 6.11
C GLY A 58 -13.17 3.53 7.22
N GLY A 59 -12.95 3.10 8.46
CA GLY A 59 -12.78 4.00 9.61
C GLY A 59 -11.36 4.55 9.76
N ASN A 60 -10.47 4.31 8.80
CA ASN A 60 -9.07 4.71 8.86
C ASN A 60 -8.79 5.94 8.03
N ALA A 61 -7.79 6.72 8.42
CA ALA A 61 -7.28 7.84 7.64
C ALA A 61 -5.79 7.99 7.87
N ILE A 62 -5.04 8.15 6.79
CA ILE A 62 -3.60 8.40 6.83
C ILE A 62 -3.26 9.61 5.98
N LYS A 63 -2.27 10.38 6.42
CA LYS A 63 -1.86 11.58 5.70
C LYS A 63 -0.97 11.22 4.53
N VAL A 64 -1.30 11.73 3.35
CA VAL A 64 -0.45 11.60 2.16
C VAL A 64 0.68 12.63 2.24
N PRO A 65 1.95 12.24 2.08
CA PRO A 65 3.04 13.19 2.09
C PRO A 65 2.83 14.32 1.09
N ASP A 66 3.12 15.55 1.50
CA ASP A 66 2.93 16.74 0.65
C ASP A 66 3.70 16.63 -0.66
N ALA A 67 4.89 16.01 -0.62
CA ALA A 67 5.68 15.78 -1.83
C ALA A 67 4.97 14.90 -2.86
N LYS A 68 4.19 13.90 -2.39
CA LYS A 68 3.38 13.06 -3.28
C LYS A 68 2.19 13.84 -3.84
N VAL A 69 1.54 14.63 -3.00
CA VAL A 69 0.41 15.45 -3.43
C VAL A 69 0.82 16.38 -4.58
N ARG A 70 2.00 16.99 -4.47
CA ARG A 70 2.54 17.87 -5.52
C ARG A 70 2.83 17.14 -6.83
N LYS A 71 3.02 15.81 -6.79
CA LYS A 71 3.31 14.97 -7.96
C LYS A 71 2.08 14.32 -8.57
N LEU A 72 0.89 14.56 -8.02
CA LEU A 72 -0.35 14.05 -8.63
C LEU A 72 -0.44 14.51 -10.08
N VAL A 73 -0.78 13.59 -10.98
CA VAL A 73 -0.94 13.90 -12.40
C VAL A 73 -2.06 14.92 -12.65
N ASP A 74 -3.02 15.01 -11.73
CA ASP A 74 -4.14 15.94 -11.81
C ASP A 74 -4.67 16.21 -10.41
N GLU A 75 -4.77 17.48 -10.03
CA GLU A 75 -5.30 17.90 -8.73
C GLU A 75 -6.78 17.55 -8.54
N SER A 76 -7.51 17.29 -9.63
CA SER A 76 -8.91 16.89 -9.53
C SER A 76 -9.12 15.56 -8.83
N TYR A 77 -8.07 14.75 -8.64
CA TYR A 77 -8.15 13.54 -7.85
C TYR A 77 -8.39 13.80 -6.35
N ILE A 78 -8.04 14.99 -5.88
CA ILE A 78 -8.37 15.39 -4.49
C ILE A 78 -9.89 15.55 -4.38
N GLY A 79 -10.49 14.78 -3.49
CA GLY A 79 -11.95 14.70 -3.32
C GLY A 79 -12.58 13.49 -4.01
N LYS A 80 -11.79 12.71 -4.76
CA LYS A 80 -12.28 11.53 -5.47
C LYS A 80 -11.87 10.22 -4.80
N GLU A 81 -12.64 9.18 -5.11
CA GLU A 81 -12.25 7.82 -4.81
C GLU A 81 -11.13 7.38 -5.74
N VAL A 82 -10.14 6.71 -5.18
CA VAL A 82 -8.96 6.19 -5.87
C VAL A 82 -8.64 4.80 -5.32
N VAL A 83 -7.69 4.12 -5.93
CA VAL A 83 -7.13 2.89 -5.37
C VAL A 83 -5.77 3.22 -4.78
N MET A 84 -5.59 2.89 -3.50
CA MET A 84 -4.32 3.06 -2.78
C MET A 84 -3.60 1.73 -2.70
N GLY A 85 -2.33 1.70 -3.09
CA GLY A 85 -1.49 0.51 -3.03
C GLY A 85 -0.35 0.67 -2.04
N ILE A 86 -0.09 -0.38 -1.29
CA ILE A 86 1.08 -0.48 -0.41
C ILE A 86 1.59 -1.92 -0.38
N ARG A 87 2.90 -2.08 -0.48
CA ARG A 87 3.50 -3.41 -0.45
C ARG A 87 3.61 -3.95 0.97
N PRO A 88 3.57 -5.29 1.14
CA PRO A 88 3.62 -5.91 2.47
C PRO A 88 4.83 -5.48 3.31
N GLU A 89 5.99 -5.31 2.70
CA GLU A 89 7.22 -4.89 3.41
C GLU A 89 7.19 -3.44 3.89
N ASN A 90 6.20 -2.67 3.47
CA ASN A 90 6.05 -1.27 3.87
C ASN A 90 4.99 -1.07 4.96
N ILE A 91 4.53 -2.17 5.56
CA ILE A 91 3.62 -2.17 6.70
C ILE A 91 4.40 -2.76 7.89
N HIS A 92 4.48 -2.01 8.98
CA HIS A 92 5.34 -2.36 10.12
C HIS A 92 4.55 -2.47 11.41
N ASP A 93 4.87 -3.49 12.24
CA ASP A 93 4.34 -3.67 13.59
C ASP A 93 5.38 -3.41 14.69
N GLU A 94 6.61 -3.11 14.31
CA GLU A 94 7.72 -2.91 15.24
C GLU A 94 7.62 -1.58 15.98
N GLU A 95 7.94 -1.58 17.27
CA GLU A 95 7.89 -0.38 18.11
C GLU A 95 8.71 0.78 17.55
N ARG A 96 9.86 0.51 16.93
CA ARG A 96 10.69 1.58 16.33
C ARG A 96 9.96 2.35 15.23
N PHE A 97 9.01 1.73 14.53
CA PHE A 97 8.16 2.40 13.54
C PHE A 97 6.95 3.05 14.19
N LEU A 98 6.34 2.36 15.18
CA LEU A 98 5.14 2.85 15.84
C LEU A 98 5.43 4.08 16.71
N SER A 99 6.59 4.11 17.36
CA SER A 99 6.96 5.21 18.27
C SER A 99 7.21 6.54 17.55
N VAL A 100 7.58 6.49 16.27
CA VAL A 100 7.81 7.69 15.45
C VAL A 100 6.66 7.94 14.46
N ALA A 101 5.64 7.12 14.50
CA ALA A 101 4.51 7.25 13.58
C ALA A 101 3.75 8.54 13.85
N ASP A 102 3.44 9.24 12.78
CA ASP A 102 2.65 10.46 12.79
C ASP A 102 1.70 10.43 11.58
N ASN A 103 0.39 10.32 11.87
CA ASN A 103 -0.65 10.32 10.85
C ASN A 103 -0.61 9.13 9.88
N ASN A 104 0.01 8.01 10.26
CA ASN A 104 0.17 6.82 9.42
C ASN A 104 -0.09 5.50 10.15
N LEU A 105 -0.79 5.54 11.28
CA LEU A 105 -1.17 4.34 12.03
C LEU A 105 -2.53 3.82 11.56
N VAL A 106 -2.60 2.51 11.41
CA VAL A 106 -3.83 1.79 11.03
C VAL A 106 -4.09 0.70 12.05
N GLU A 107 -5.32 0.62 12.57
CA GLU A 107 -5.72 -0.46 13.47
C GLU A 107 -6.05 -1.71 12.67
N ALA A 108 -5.58 -2.86 13.12
CA ALA A 108 -5.76 -4.12 12.45
C ALA A 108 -5.94 -5.26 13.43
N LYS A 109 -6.68 -6.29 13.03
CA LYS A 109 -6.77 -7.54 13.77
C LYS A 109 -5.93 -8.60 13.07
N VAL A 110 -5.04 -9.26 13.82
CA VAL A 110 -4.21 -10.33 13.29
C VAL A 110 -5.06 -11.59 13.17
N GLU A 111 -5.29 -12.04 11.96
CA GLU A 111 -6.08 -13.26 11.72
C GLU A 111 -5.20 -14.49 11.57
N VAL A 112 -4.05 -14.36 10.90
CA VAL A 112 -3.10 -15.46 10.69
C VAL A 112 -1.69 -14.91 10.81
N VAL A 113 -0.82 -15.71 11.42
CA VAL A 113 0.63 -15.47 11.47
C VAL A 113 1.32 -16.62 10.74
N GLU A 114 2.11 -16.31 9.71
CA GLU A 114 2.82 -17.30 8.93
C GLU A 114 4.33 -17.09 9.06
N LEU A 115 5.01 -18.07 9.65
CA LEU A 115 6.46 -18.01 9.87
C LEU A 115 7.16 -18.55 8.62
N MET A 116 7.94 -17.68 7.97
CA MET A 116 8.63 -17.98 6.73
C MET A 116 10.14 -18.18 6.92
N GLY A 117 10.60 -18.29 8.16
CA GLY A 117 12.03 -18.40 8.48
C GLY A 117 12.69 -17.04 8.64
N SER A 118 13.09 -16.41 7.54
CA SER A 118 13.76 -15.09 7.58
C SER A 118 12.81 -13.91 7.80
N GLU A 119 11.51 -14.15 7.66
CA GLU A 119 10.48 -13.12 7.79
C GLU A 119 9.18 -13.75 8.26
N THR A 120 8.26 -12.91 8.71
CA THR A 120 6.93 -13.33 9.14
C THR A 120 5.89 -12.56 8.33
N TYR A 121 4.87 -13.27 7.84
CA TYR A 121 3.71 -12.65 7.21
C TYR A 121 2.57 -12.57 8.21
N LEU A 122 2.02 -11.37 8.35
CA LEU A 122 0.79 -11.15 9.11
C LEU A 122 -0.36 -10.95 8.12
N TYR A 123 -1.42 -11.71 8.33
CA TYR A 123 -2.67 -11.54 7.57
C TYR A 123 -3.62 -10.76 8.47
N LEU A 124 -3.91 -9.53 8.07
CA LEU A 124 -4.58 -8.54 8.91
C LEU A 124 -5.97 -8.24 8.37
N LYS A 125 -6.93 -8.18 9.27
CA LYS A 125 -8.25 -7.60 8.96
C LYS A 125 -8.19 -6.12 9.27
N VAL A 126 -8.46 -5.32 8.24
CA VAL A 126 -8.48 -3.85 8.32
C VAL A 126 -9.86 -3.38 7.88
N ASP A 127 -10.43 -2.44 8.64
CA ASP A 127 -11.73 -1.86 8.30
C ASP A 127 -11.69 -1.21 6.91
N GLY A 128 -12.74 -1.43 6.13
CA GLY A 128 -12.84 -0.92 4.76
C GLY A 128 -12.21 -1.81 3.70
N LYS A 129 -11.72 -3.00 4.07
CA LYS A 129 -11.15 -3.94 3.10
C LYS A 129 -11.68 -5.36 3.40
N GLU A 130 -12.28 -6.00 2.39
CA GLU A 130 -12.86 -7.33 2.54
C GLU A 130 -11.81 -8.43 2.67
N SER A 131 -10.79 -8.40 1.81
CA SER A 131 -9.70 -9.38 1.86
C SER A 131 -8.66 -8.95 2.89
N ASN A 132 -7.84 -9.92 3.35
CA ASN A 132 -6.78 -9.63 4.30
C ASN A 132 -5.73 -8.70 3.69
N VAL A 133 -5.19 -7.83 4.55
CA VAL A 133 -3.98 -7.07 4.28
C VAL A 133 -2.80 -7.94 4.69
N VAL A 134 -1.81 -8.08 3.82
CA VAL A 134 -0.61 -8.84 4.13
C VAL A 134 0.51 -7.87 4.50
N ALA A 135 1.07 -8.05 5.69
CA ALA A 135 2.26 -7.33 6.13
C ALA A 135 3.43 -8.31 6.26
N ARG A 136 4.60 -7.88 5.82
CA ARG A 136 5.84 -8.64 5.99
C ARG A 136 6.67 -7.98 7.06
N VAL A 137 6.87 -8.68 8.17
CA VAL A 137 7.49 -8.13 9.38
C VAL A 137 8.70 -8.98 9.81
N ASP A 138 9.42 -8.46 10.79
CA ASP A 138 10.57 -9.15 11.38
C ASP A 138 10.13 -10.51 11.95
N PRO A 139 10.92 -11.58 11.80
CA PRO A 139 10.61 -12.89 12.38
C PRO A 139 10.49 -12.85 13.90
N ARG A 140 11.02 -11.82 14.57
CA ARG A 140 10.91 -11.63 16.02
C ARG A 140 9.65 -10.89 16.44
N SER A 141 8.74 -10.61 15.50
CA SER A 141 7.46 -9.96 15.80
C SER A 141 6.72 -10.68 16.94
N THR A 142 6.16 -9.90 17.85
CA THR A 142 5.36 -10.40 18.96
C THR A 142 3.86 -10.47 18.66
N SER A 143 3.46 -10.04 17.47
CA SER A 143 2.05 -10.10 17.04
C SER A 143 1.60 -11.54 16.93
N ARG A 144 0.41 -11.83 17.46
CA ARG A 144 -0.17 -13.18 17.51
C ARG A 144 -1.60 -13.16 17.00
N THR A 145 -2.05 -14.30 16.47
CA THR A 145 -3.43 -14.49 16.02
C THR A 145 -4.42 -14.08 17.11
N GLY A 146 -5.40 -13.28 16.74
CA GLY A 146 -6.41 -12.74 17.63
C GLY A 146 -6.08 -11.38 18.22
N ASP A 147 -4.83 -10.92 18.12
CA ASP A 147 -4.43 -9.61 18.63
C ASP A 147 -5.06 -8.49 17.80
N THR A 148 -5.44 -7.42 18.50
CA THR A 148 -5.70 -6.13 17.86
C THR A 148 -4.44 -5.29 18.00
N VAL A 149 -3.88 -4.89 16.87
CA VAL A 149 -2.60 -4.17 16.81
C VAL A 149 -2.74 -2.88 16.01
N LYS A 150 -1.80 -1.98 16.22
CA LYS A 150 -1.59 -0.84 15.33
C LYS A 150 -0.39 -1.15 14.45
N VAL A 151 -0.51 -0.83 13.17
CA VAL A 151 0.59 -0.96 12.21
C VAL A 151 0.86 0.39 11.59
N ALA A 152 2.12 0.64 11.25
CA ALA A 152 2.54 1.86 10.60
C ALA A 152 2.69 1.61 9.10
N PHE A 153 2.05 2.43 8.28
CA PHE A 153 2.24 2.43 6.84
C PHE A 153 3.38 3.39 6.49
N GLU A 154 4.34 2.94 5.68
CA GLU A 154 5.34 3.84 5.11
C GLU A 154 4.68 4.67 4.02
N THR A 155 4.21 5.86 4.37
CA THR A 155 3.43 6.70 3.46
C THR A 155 4.24 7.19 2.25
N ASN A 156 5.57 7.25 2.36
CA ASN A 156 6.44 7.54 1.23
C ASN A 156 6.42 6.44 0.15
N ARG A 157 5.95 5.25 0.51
CA ARG A 157 5.87 4.09 -0.38
C ARG A 157 4.45 3.81 -0.89
N LEU A 158 3.52 4.70 -0.63
CA LEU A 158 2.17 4.58 -1.17
C LEU A 158 2.16 4.82 -2.67
N HIS A 159 1.30 4.09 -3.36
CA HIS A 159 0.97 4.31 -4.76
C HIS A 159 -0.52 4.61 -4.86
N PHE A 160 -0.90 5.48 -5.77
CA PHE A 160 -2.31 5.76 -6.02
C PHE A 160 -2.62 5.54 -7.49
N PHE A 161 -3.79 4.97 -7.75
CA PHE A 161 -4.24 4.62 -9.10
C PHE A 161 -5.65 5.18 -9.32
N ASP A 162 -5.92 5.56 -10.57
CA ASP A 162 -7.27 5.93 -10.99
C ASP A 162 -8.19 4.72 -10.87
N LYS A 163 -9.35 4.90 -10.27
CA LYS A 163 -10.28 3.80 -10.01
C LYS A 163 -10.87 3.21 -11.30
N ASP A 164 -11.06 4.00 -12.32
CA ASP A 164 -11.69 3.58 -13.57
C ASP A 164 -10.66 3.11 -14.61
N THR A 165 -9.62 3.89 -14.85
CA THR A 165 -8.58 3.55 -15.84
C THR A 165 -7.55 2.59 -15.28
N GLU A 166 -7.42 2.49 -13.94
CA GLU A 166 -6.42 1.72 -13.21
C GLU A 166 -4.98 2.21 -13.42
N ARG A 167 -4.79 3.36 -14.06
CA ARG A 167 -3.47 3.95 -14.28
C ARG A 167 -2.95 4.59 -13.00
N CYS A 168 -1.65 4.52 -12.81
CA CYS A 168 -1.00 5.19 -11.69
C CYS A 168 -1.15 6.70 -11.82
N ILE A 169 -1.53 7.36 -10.71
CA ILE A 169 -1.67 8.82 -10.63
C ILE A 169 -0.56 9.45 -9.79
N VAL A 170 0.08 8.67 -8.93
CA VAL A 170 1.31 9.05 -8.21
C VAL A 170 1.95 7.82 -7.56
N HIS A 171 3.26 7.84 -7.55
CA HIS A 171 4.08 6.86 -6.82
C HIS A 171 4.66 7.44 -5.54
#